data_add9454e4e7584151d983370b22b532d
#
_entry.id   add9454e4e7584151d983370b22b532d
#
_cell.length_a   1.000
_cell.length_b   1.000
_cell.length_c   1.000
_cell.angle_alpha   90.00
_cell.angle_beta   90.00
_cell.angle_gamma   90.00
#
_symmetry.space_group_name_H-M   'P 1'
#
loop_
_entity.id
_entity.type
_entity.pdbx_description
1 polymer ?
#
loop_
_entity_poly.entity_id
_entity_poly.type
_entity_poly.pdbx_seq_one_letter_code
_entity_poly.pdbx_strand_id
1 'polypeptide(L)'
;MNRANALICSVPPIKSHLLLIAAALLATTVPAIAQASGDLQQKLAAVKQSAAENQQKLRKYQWTETTQLTLKGDAKPPSQSMCQYGDDGKIQKTPMSAPPPPPSGGRLKQRVVEKKKEEMKDYMGQVKTLLAMYVPPDTQRMQQAFQSGKASPTGAGGIVFKDYALPGDQMTISFDPEAKKISSVNVNTYMDDPKDIVTLAVSFASLPDGTNYVQQSVLDATAKQLQVTTTNANYHPIGAY
;
A
#
# COMPACT_ATOMS: atom_id res chain seq x y z
N MET A 1 23.28 51.27 85.11
CA MET A 1 24.53 50.69 85.65
C MET A 1 24.71 49.30 85.04
N ASN A 2 25.93 49.04 84.49
CA ASN A 2 26.54 47.77 84.10
C ASN A 2 26.02 47.09 82.83
N ARG A 3 26.76 47.14 81.75
CA ARG A 3 27.95 46.39 81.33
C ARG A 3 27.63 44.87 81.36
N ALA A 4 27.86 44.08 80.34
CA ALA A 4 29.03 43.96 79.44
C ALA A 4 28.79 42.85 78.41
N ASN A 5 29.48 43.00 77.29
CA ASN A 5 30.27 42.05 76.49
C ASN A 5 29.52 40.96 75.72
N ALA A 6 29.40 41.08 74.48
CA ALA A 6 30.38 40.72 73.40
C ALA A 6 30.87 39.25 73.45
N LEU A 7 30.39 38.47 72.49
CA LEU A 7 31.23 37.46 71.86
C LEU A 7 30.77 37.25 70.42
N ILE A 8 31.58 37.75 69.53
CA ILE A 8 31.50 37.54 68.08
C ILE A 8 31.90 36.10 67.83
N CYS A 9 31.06 35.31 67.23
CA CYS A 9 31.48 34.11 66.56
C CYS A 9 31.24 34.25 65.05
N SER A 10 32.34 34.52 64.38
CA SER A 10 32.54 34.57 62.96
C SER A 10 32.19 33.21 62.31
N VAL A 11 31.18 33.21 61.44
CA VAL A 11 30.90 32.07 60.53
C VAL A 11 31.49 32.47 59.17
N PRO A 12 32.37 31.62 58.58
CA PRO A 12 32.97 31.94 57.28
C PRO A 12 31.95 31.80 56.15
N PRO A 13 32.06 32.50 55.04
CA PRO A 13 31.16 32.41 53.90
C PRO A 13 31.36 31.10 53.16
N ILE A 14 30.35 30.29 53.15
CA ILE A 14 30.25 29.13 52.29
C ILE A 14 30.12 29.61 50.85
N LYS A 15 31.19 29.41 50.12
CA LYS A 15 31.31 29.78 48.70
C LYS A 15 30.19 29.20 47.83
N SER A 16 29.54 30.06 47.12
CA SER A 16 28.56 29.84 46.07
C SER A 16 29.15 29.06 44.84
N HIS A 17 29.36 27.75 44.98
CA HIS A 17 29.74 26.89 43.85
C HIS A 17 28.85 25.68 43.61
N LEU A 18 27.65 25.63 44.27
CA LEU A 18 26.74 24.47 44.14
C LEU A 18 25.43 24.77 43.39
N LEU A 19 25.35 25.87 42.67
CA LEU A 19 24.11 26.30 41.97
C LEU A 19 24.26 26.35 40.44
N LEU A 20 25.33 25.76 39.86
CA LEU A 20 25.57 25.74 38.41
C LEU A 20 25.60 24.36 37.78
N ILE A 21 25.24 23.28 38.50
CA ILE A 21 25.23 21.92 37.95
C ILE A 21 23.77 21.38 37.68
N ALA A 22 22.73 22.08 38.15
CA ALA A 22 21.34 21.62 37.96
C ALA A 22 20.66 22.13 36.67
N ALA A 23 21.28 23.01 35.89
CA ALA A 23 20.68 23.57 34.66
C ALA A 23 21.15 22.95 33.35
N ALA A 24 22.06 21.96 33.38
CA ALA A 24 22.63 21.36 32.18
C ALA A 24 22.06 19.99 31.78
N LEU A 25 21.01 19.49 32.43
CA LEU A 25 20.44 18.13 32.21
C LEU A 25 19.05 18.12 31.57
N LEU A 26 18.52 19.25 31.09
CA LEU A 26 17.19 19.37 30.48
C LEU A 26 17.20 19.71 28.98
N ALA A 27 18.36 19.65 28.31
CA ALA A 27 18.47 20.07 26.91
C ALA A 27 18.82 18.96 25.89
N THR A 28 18.62 17.66 26.19
CA THR A 28 19.08 16.60 25.29
C THR A 28 18.04 15.54 24.90
N THR A 29 16.74 15.85 24.94
CA THR A 29 15.73 14.81 24.56
C THR A 29 14.81 15.21 23.40
N VAL A 30 15.15 16.14 22.51
CA VAL A 30 14.27 16.55 21.39
C VAL A 30 14.87 16.43 19.97
N PRO A 31 15.98 15.77 19.63
CA PRO A 31 16.31 15.61 18.22
C PRO A 31 15.88 14.28 17.58
N ALA A 32 15.52 13.26 18.34
CA ALA A 32 15.27 11.93 17.75
C ALA A 32 13.99 11.83 16.91
N ILE A 33 12.94 12.56 17.28
CA ILE A 33 11.65 12.52 16.56
C ILE A 33 11.71 13.32 15.25
N ALA A 34 12.42 14.43 15.23
CA ALA A 34 12.58 15.27 14.04
C ALA A 34 13.46 14.59 12.97
N GLN A 35 14.48 13.84 13.37
CA GLN A 35 15.34 13.08 12.44
C GLN A 35 14.60 11.88 11.83
N ALA A 36 13.78 11.15 12.61
CA ALA A 36 12.99 10.05 12.11
C ALA A 36 11.94 10.49 11.07
N SER A 37 11.34 11.67 11.24
CA SER A 37 10.38 12.24 10.27
C SER A 37 11.04 12.68 8.97
N GLY A 38 12.26 13.24 9.02
CA GLY A 38 13.04 13.65 7.85
C GLY A 38 13.49 12.46 7.00
N ASP A 39 14.02 11.41 7.64
CA ASP A 39 14.44 10.17 6.97
C ASP A 39 13.25 9.47 6.29
N LEU A 40 12.09 9.46 6.93
CA LEU A 40 10.87 8.89 6.35
C LEU A 40 10.38 9.69 5.14
N GLN A 41 10.36 11.02 5.21
CA GLN A 41 9.98 11.87 4.06
C GLN A 41 10.93 11.65 2.88
N GLN A 42 12.23 11.54 3.14
CA GLN A 42 13.22 11.27 2.11
C GLN A 42 13.01 9.88 1.48
N LYS A 43 12.71 8.86 2.28
CA LYS A 43 12.38 7.51 1.79
C LYS A 43 11.10 7.51 0.96
N LEU A 44 10.05 8.21 1.39
CA LEU A 44 8.81 8.31 0.63
C LEU A 44 9.01 9.06 -0.71
N ALA A 45 9.81 10.13 -0.72
CA ALA A 45 10.16 10.84 -1.93
C ALA A 45 10.94 9.95 -2.91
N ALA A 46 11.92 9.19 -2.41
CA ALA A 46 12.70 8.24 -3.21
C ALA A 46 11.82 7.12 -3.80
N VAL A 47 10.87 6.58 -3.01
CA VAL A 47 9.89 5.59 -3.49
C VAL A 47 9.01 6.18 -4.59
N LYS A 48 8.50 7.40 -4.41
CA LYS A 48 7.69 8.08 -5.42
C LYS A 48 8.45 8.30 -6.73
N GLN A 49 9.69 8.78 -6.64
CA GLN A 49 10.54 8.96 -7.81
C GLN A 49 10.83 7.64 -8.51
N SER A 50 11.23 6.61 -7.77
CA SER A 50 11.48 5.27 -8.28
C SER A 50 10.23 4.66 -8.96
N ALA A 51 9.04 4.88 -8.39
CA ALA A 51 7.78 4.42 -9.00
C ALA A 51 7.49 5.13 -10.34
N ALA A 52 7.74 6.43 -10.42
CA ALA A 52 7.56 7.20 -11.66
C ALA A 52 8.54 6.77 -12.75
N GLU A 53 9.82 6.59 -12.41
CA GLU A 53 10.85 6.09 -13.33
C GLU A 53 10.52 4.66 -13.82
N ASN A 54 10.06 3.81 -12.90
CA ASN A 54 9.64 2.46 -13.21
C ASN A 54 8.45 2.43 -14.17
N GLN A 55 7.46 3.32 -13.98
CA GLN A 55 6.33 3.43 -14.89
C GLN A 55 6.76 3.82 -16.31
N GLN A 56 7.75 4.70 -16.45
CA GLN A 56 8.31 5.06 -17.77
C GLN A 56 9.00 3.87 -18.43
N LYS A 57 9.69 3.03 -17.66
CA LYS A 57 10.29 1.80 -18.18
C LYS A 57 9.25 0.79 -18.63
N LEU A 58 8.19 0.57 -17.81
CA LEU A 58 7.10 -0.35 -18.14
C LEU A 58 6.35 0.01 -19.42
N ARG A 59 6.28 1.29 -19.79
CA ARG A 59 5.68 1.74 -21.06
C ARG A 59 6.36 1.20 -22.32
N LYS A 60 7.58 0.70 -22.18
CA LYS A 60 8.34 0.11 -23.28
C LYS A 60 8.07 -1.38 -23.48
N TYR A 61 7.23 -1.97 -22.62
CA TYR A 61 6.94 -3.39 -22.62
C TYR A 61 5.48 -3.67 -22.99
N GLN A 62 5.28 -4.79 -23.64
CA GLN A 62 4.01 -5.49 -23.70
C GLN A 62 4.13 -6.81 -22.94
N TRP A 63 3.00 -7.32 -22.43
CA TRP A 63 2.96 -8.53 -21.60
C TRP A 63 1.66 -9.29 -21.79
N THR A 64 1.65 -10.55 -21.37
CA THR A 64 0.43 -11.35 -21.29
C THR A 64 -0.17 -11.26 -19.89
N GLU A 65 -1.42 -10.84 -19.80
CA GLU A 65 -2.23 -10.91 -18.60
C GLU A 65 -3.16 -12.12 -18.67
N THR A 66 -3.12 -12.98 -17.65
CA THR A 66 -4.06 -14.08 -17.46
C THR A 66 -4.94 -13.79 -16.27
N THR A 67 -6.25 -13.75 -16.46
CA THR A 67 -7.25 -13.55 -15.40
C THR A 67 -8.05 -14.82 -15.19
N GLN A 68 -8.00 -15.35 -13.97
CA GLN A 68 -8.78 -16.47 -13.48
C GLN A 68 -9.88 -15.98 -12.53
N LEU A 69 -11.11 -16.26 -12.86
CA LEU A 69 -12.28 -15.97 -12.01
C LEU A 69 -12.73 -17.26 -11.34
N THR A 70 -12.92 -17.23 -10.02
CA THR A 70 -13.59 -18.26 -9.24
C THR A 70 -14.80 -17.66 -8.56
N LEU A 71 -15.96 -18.25 -8.77
CA LEU A 71 -17.23 -17.79 -8.19
C LEU A 71 -17.92 -18.94 -7.48
N LYS A 72 -18.14 -18.83 -6.17
CA LYS A 72 -18.75 -19.88 -5.33
C LYS A 72 -18.01 -21.22 -5.41
N GLY A 73 -16.68 -21.17 -5.49
CA GLY A 73 -15.83 -22.33 -5.65
C GLY A 73 -15.68 -22.85 -7.08
N ASP A 74 -16.50 -22.37 -8.02
CA ASP A 74 -16.42 -22.77 -9.43
C ASP A 74 -15.42 -21.90 -10.19
N ALA A 75 -14.28 -22.47 -10.59
CA ALA A 75 -13.30 -21.80 -11.45
C ALA A 75 -13.86 -21.69 -12.88
N LYS A 76 -13.87 -20.48 -13.42
CA LYS A 76 -14.24 -20.23 -14.81
C LYS A 76 -13.00 -20.39 -15.71
N PRO A 77 -13.16 -20.68 -17.00
CA PRO A 77 -12.02 -20.71 -17.91
C PRO A 77 -11.22 -19.42 -17.82
N PRO A 78 -9.88 -19.47 -17.75
CA PRO A 78 -9.05 -18.27 -17.69
C PRO A 78 -9.17 -17.48 -18.99
N SER A 79 -9.12 -16.16 -18.87
CA SER A 79 -9.04 -15.25 -20.01
C SER A 79 -7.62 -14.69 -20.13
N GLN A 80 -7.14 -14.55 -21.37
CA GLN A 80 -5.84 -13.99 -21.65
C GLN A 80 -5.96 -12.75 -22.52
N SER A 81 -5.14 -11.75 -22.22
CA SER A 81 -5.04 -10.52 -22.98
C SER A 81 -3.58 -10.13 -23.17
N MET A 82 -3.25 -9.62 -24.35
CA MET A 82 -2.03 -8.86 -24.56
C MET A 82 -2.24 -7.46 -24.00
N CYS A 83 -1.33 -7.00 -23.19
CA CYS A 83 -1.38 -5.72 -22.50
C CYS A 83 -0.20 -4.85 -22.88
N GLN A 84 -0.43 -3.56 -23.00
CA GLN A 84 0.60 -2.53 -23.15
C GLN A 84 0.07 -1.19 -22.62
N TYR A 85 0.95 -0.23 -22.35
CA TYR A 85 0.53 1.13 -22.06
C TYR A 85 0.23 1.90 -23.34
N GLY A 86 -0.92 2.57 -23.38
CA GLY A 86 -1.24 3.53 -24.43
C GLY A 86 -0.58 4.90 -24.19
N ASP A 87 -0.72 5.80 -25.15
CA ASP A 87 -0.18 7.17 -25.06
C ASP A 87 -0.79 7.96 -23.90
N ASP A 88 -2.04 7.66 -23.54
CA ASP A 88 -2.75 8.23 -22.40
C ASP A 88 -2.27 7.69 -21.02
N GLY A 89 -1.29 6.77 -21.03
CA GLY A 89 -0.75 6.15 -19.83
C GLY A 89 -1.65 5.08 -19.20
N LYS A 90 -2.75 4.72 -19.87
CA LYS A 90 -3.62 3.62 -19.41
C LYS A 90 -3.22 2.30 -20.06
N ILE A 91 -3.50 1.20 -19.37
CA ILE A 91 -3.27 -0.12 -19.92
C ILE A 91 -4.35 -0.42 -20.97
N GLN A 92 -3.89 -0.69 -22.19
CA GLN A 92 -4.69 -1.21 -23.30
C GLN A 92 -4.61 -2.73 -23.26
N LYS A 93 -5.77 -3.39 -23.39
CA LYS A 93 -5.89 -4.84 -23.36
C LYS A 93 -6.50 -5.35 -24.67
N THR A 94 -5.77 -6.20 -25.37
CA THR A 94 -6.26 -6.91 -26.56
C THR A 94 -6.52 -8.35 -26.18
N PRO A 95 -7.77 -8.85 -26.22
CA PRO A 95 -8.08 -10.24 -25.90
C PRO A 95 -7.34 -11.21 -26.83
N MET A 96 -6.71 -12.24 -26.26
CA MET A 96 -6.04 -13.32 -27.00
C MET A 96 -6.93 -14.54 -27.16
N SER A 97 -7.99 -14.64 -26.33
CA SER A 97 -8.94 -15.74 -26.37
C SER A 97 -10.26 -15.28 -26.97
N ALA A 98 -10.90 -16.15 -27.74
CA ALA A 98 -12.26 -15.89 -28.22
C ALA A 98 -13.22 -15.69 -27.05
N PRO A 99 -14.21 -14.79 -27.14
CA PRO A 99 -15.22 -14.66 -26.10
C PRO A 99 -15.97 -16.00 -25.91
N PRO A 100 -16.35 -16.34 -24.68
CA PRO A 100 -17.10 -17.56 -24.43
C PRO A 100 -18.42 -17.54 -25.21
N PRO A 101 -18.86 -18.70 -25.73
CA PRO A 101 -20.12 -18.80 -26.48
C PRO A 101 -21.28 -18.30 -25.61
N PRO A 102 -22.29 -17.67 -26.23
CA PRO A 102 -23.46 -17.22 -25.50
C PRO A 102 -24.15 -18.40 -24.80
N PRO A 103 -24.73 -18.18 -23.60
CA PRO A 103 -25.38 -19.25 -22.85
C PRO A 103 -26.52 -19.86 -23.66
N SER A 104 -26.49 -21.17 -23.85
CA SER A 104 -27.59 -21.92 -24.48
C SER A 104 -28.79 -21.99 -23.54
N GLY A 105 -29.93 -21.56 -23.97
CA GLY A 105 -31.19 -21.64 -23.18
C GLY A 105 -32.29 -20.73 -23.71
N GLY A 106 -33.54 -21.01 -23.33
CA GLY A 106 -34.70 -20.19 -23.70
C GLY A 106 -34.61 -18.74 -23.17
N ARG A 107 -35.38 -17.82 -23.77
CA ARG A 107 -35.38 -16.36 -23.48
C ARG A 107 -35.45 -16.00 -21.98
N LEU A 108 -36.18 -16.77 -21.18
CA LEU A 108 -36.27 -16.55 -19.72
C LEU A 108 -34.95 -16.84 -19.01
N LYS A 109 -34.28 -17.95 -19.38
CA LYS A 109 -32.97 -18.32 -18.82
C LYS A 109 -31.88 -17.31 -19.22
N GLN A 110 -31.92 -16.82 -20.44
CA GLN A 110 -31.01 -15.77 -20.93
C GLN A 110 -31.18 -14.48 -20.13
N ARG A 111 -32.41 -13.99 -19.88
CA ARG A 111 -32.66 -12.78 -19.05
C ARG A 111 -32.13 -12.91 -17.63
N VAL A 112 -32.27 -14.08 -16.99
CA VAL A 112 -31.78 -14.32 -15.63
C VAL A 112 -30.24 -14.29 -15.62
N VAL A 113 -29.60 -14.89 -16.64
CA VAL A 113 -28.14 -14.89 -16.77
C VAL A 113 -27.60 -13.49 -17.03
N GLU A 114 -28.26 -12.72 -17.89
CA GLU A 114 -27.89 -11.32 -18.19
C GLU A 114 -28.02 -10.45 -16.94
N LYS A 115 -29.11 -10.53 -16.21
CA LYS A 115 -29.31 -9.80 -14.94
C LYS A 115 -28.21 -10.10 -13.93
N LYS A 116 -27.87 -11.40 -13.73
CA LYS A 116 -26.78 -11.80 -12.82
C LYS A 116 -25.40 -11.31 -13.28
N LYS A 117 -25.15 -11.27 -14.60
CA LYS A 117 -23.92 -10.69 -15.15
C LYS A 117 -23.83 -9.19 -14.86
N GLU A 118 -24.95 -8.48 -15.02
CA GLU A 118 -25.00 -7.04 -14.77
C GLU A 118 -24.79 -6.72 -13.29
N GLU A 119 -25.50 -7.41 -12.38
CA GLU A 119 -25.32 -7.31 -10.94
C GLU A 119 -23.84 -7.58 -10.52
N MET A 120 -23.19 -8.57 -11.14
CA MET A 120 -21.78 -8.87 -10.87
C MET A 120 -20.86 -7.79 -11.44
N LYS A 121 -21.17 -7.26 -12.61
CA LYS A 121 -20.40 -6.16 -13.22
C LYS A 121 -20.46 -4.90 -12.36
N ASP A 122 -21.64 -4.57 -11.84
CA ASP A 122 -21.86 -3.41 -10.97
C ASP A 122 -21.10 -3.59 -9.65
N TYR A 123 -21.19 -4.77 -9.03
CA TYR A 123 -20.43 -5.10 -7.84
C TYR A 123 -18.92 -4.97 -8.06
N MET A 124 -18.40 -5.53 -9.16
CA MET A 124 -16.99 -5.40 -9.51
C MET A 124 -16.58 -3.95 -9.79
N GLY A 125 -17.47 -3.13 -10.32
CA GLY A 125 -17.29 -1.70 -10.48
C GLY A 125 -17.10 -1.00 -9.13
N GLN A 126 -17.93 -1.33 -8.14
CA GLN A 126 -17.83 -0.82 -6.77
C GLN A 126 -16.53 -1.29 -6.09
N VAL A 127 -16.19 -2.58 -6.19
CA VAL A 127 -14.93 -3.13 -5.67
C VAL A 127 -13.71 -2.42 -6.29
N LYS A 128 -13.73 -2.17 -7.60
CA LYS A 128 -12.68 -1.41 -8.28
C LYS A 128 -12.55 0.01 -7.72
N THR A 129 -13.67 0.68 -7.46
CA THR A 129 -13.69 2.03 -6.87
C THR A 129 -13.13 2.01 -5.45
N LEU A 130 -13.50 1.01 -4.64
CA LEU A 130 -12.95 0.80 -3.30
C LEU A 130 -11.43 0.61 -3.36
N LEU A 131 -10.95 -0.32 -4.19
CA LEU A 131 -9.51 -0.64 -4.28
C LEU A 131 -8.67 0.50 -4.86
N ALA A 132 -9.27 1.41 -5.66
CA ALA A 132 -8.59 2.60 -6.15
C ALA A 132 -8.19 3.58 -5.02
N MET A 133 -8.73 3.43 -3.81
CA MET A 133 -8.30 4.19 -2.63
C MET A 133 -6.98 3.69 -2.04
N TYR A 134 -6.54 2.47 -2.41
CA TYR A 134 -5.36 1.79 -1.87
C TYR A 134 -4.24 1.62 -2.91
N VAL A 135 -4.58 1.46 -4.18
CA VAL A 135 -3.61 1.16 -5.25
C VAL A 135 -3.84 2.08 -6.45
N PRO A 136 -2.84 2.93 -6.79
CA PRO A 136 -1.54 3.10 -6.13
C PRO A 136 -1.66 3.74 -4.74
N PRO A 137 -0.76 3.40 -3.80
CA PRO A 137 -0.79 3.99 -2.46
C PRO A 137 -0.63 5.52 -2.50
N ASP A 138 -1.49 6.22 -1.76
CA ASP A 138 -1.44 7.68 -1.65
C ASP A 138 -0.39 8.10 -0.62
N THR A 139 0.63 8.82 -1.08
CA THR A 139 1.73 9.30 -0.22
C THR A 139 1.29 10.26 0.88
N GLN A 140 0.25 11.06 0.66
CA GLN A 140 -0.28 11.97 1.68
C GLN A 140 -0.99 11.19 2.79
N ARG A 141 -1.82 10.21 2.44
CA ARG A 141 -2.44 9.31 3.43
C ARG A 141 -1.42 8.52 4.23
N MET A 142 -0.39 8.00 3.57
CA MET A 142 0.71 7.32 4.27
C MET A 142 1.39 8.26 5.27
N GLN A 143 1.70 9.49 4.89
CA GLN A 143 2.32 10.47 5.78
C GLN A 143 1.41 10.83 6.96
N GLN A 144 0.10 11.02 6.74
CA GLN A 144 -0.89 11.25 7.79
C GLN A 144 -0.97 10.06 8.76
N ALA A 145 -0.94 8.82 8.25
CA ALA A 145 -0.95 7.62 9.08
C ALA A 145 0.29 7.53 9.98
N PHE A 146 1.46 7.93 9.50
CA PHE A 146 2.66 8.04 10.33
C PHE A 146 2.51 9.10 11.42
N GLN A 147 2.05 10.30 11.06
CA GLN A 147 1.87 11.41 12.01
C GLN A 147 0.83 11.10 13.09
N SER A 148 -0.20 10.33 12.75
CA SER A 148 -1.27 9.93 13.67
C SER A 148 -0.98 8.63 14.44
N GLY A 149 0.21 8.02 14.28
CA GLY A 149 0.56 6.76 14.94
C GLY A 149 -0.19 5.53 14.41
N LYS A 150 -0.82 5.63 13.25
CA LYS A 150 -1.55 4.54 12.59
C LYS A 150 -0.67 3.70 11.66
N ALA A 151 0.59 4.08 11.48
CA ALA A 151 1.58 3.33 10.73
C ALA A 151 2.60 2.69 11.68
N SER A 152 2.90 1.41 11.47
CA SER A 152 3.88 0.68 12.28
C SER A 152 4.71 -0.28 11.41
N PRO A 153 6.02 -0.45 11.72
CA PRO A 153 6.84 -1.39 10.99
C PRO A 153 6.41 -2.84 11.26
N THR A 154 6.61 -3.71 10.28
CA THR A 154 6.51 -5.16 10.45
C THR A 154 7.90 -5.77 10.58
N GLY A 155 8.02 -6.92 11.27
CA GLY A 155 9.30 -7.61 11.43
C GLY A 155 9.94 -8.10 10.11
N ALA A 156 9.18 -8.07 9.00
CA ALA A 156 9.61 -8.54 7.67
C ALA A 156 9.97 -7.39 6.71
N GLY A 157 10.36 -6.22 7.22
CA GLY A 157 10.78 -5.09 6.38
C GLY A 157 9.61 -4.35 5.70
N GLY A 158 8.39 -4.51 6.23
CA GLY A 158 7.20 -3.82 5.73
C GLY A 158 6.67 -2.77 6.69
N ILE A 159 5.59 -2.13 6.28
CA ILE A 159 4.85 -1.13 7.05
C ILE A 159 3.37 -1.47 6.98
N VAL A 160 2.72 -1.53 8.14
CA VAL A 160 1.26 -1.66 8.26
C VAL A 160 0.67 -0.27 8.49
N PHE A 161 -0.36 0.05 7.73
CA PHE A 161 -1.20 1.23 7.87
C PHE A 161 -2.59 0.79 8.32
N LYS A 162 -3.01 1.23 9.50
CA LYS A 162 -4.36 0.99 10.03
C LYS A 162 -5.26 2.18 9.74
N ASP A 163 -6.54 1.92 9.53
CA ASP A 163 -7.53 2.96 9.16
C ASP A 163 -7.02 3.83 8.00
N TYR A 164 -6.50 3.18 6.95
CA TYR A 164 -5.85 3.86 5.84
C TYR A 164 -6.84 4.67 4.99
N ALA A 165 -7.96 4.07 4.64
CA ALA A 165 -9.02 4.71 3.86
C ALA A 165 -10.37 4.66 4.56
N LEU A 166 -10.66 3.57 5.27
CA LEU A 166 -11.89 3.33 6.02
C LEU A 166 -11.55 2.95 7.46
N PRO A 167 -12.43 3.26 8.44
CA PRO A 167 -12.26 2.81 9.82
C PRO A 167 -12.15 1.28 9.92
N GLY A 168 -11.11 0.76 10.58
CA GLY A 168 -10.90 -0.67 10.76
C GLY A 168 -10.26 -1.39 9.58
N ASP A 169 -9.97 -0.72 8.48
CA ASP A 169 -9.20 -1.30 7.37
C ASP A 169 -7.71 -1.37 7.66
N GLN A 170 -7.00 -2.08 6.80
CA GLN A 170 -5.56 -2.22 6.92
C GLN A 170 -4.91 -2.36 5.55
N MET A 171 -3.82 -1.63 5.33
CA MET A 171 -2.92 -1.83 4.20
C MET A 171 -1.52 -2.16 4.70
N THR A 172 -0.90 -3.18 4.14
CA THR A 172 0.50 -3.55 4.41
C THR A 172 1.30 -3.41 3.14
N ILE A 173 2.40 -2.66 3.21
CA ILE A 173 3.38 -2.56 2.12
C ILE A 173 4.66 -3.23 2.59
N SER A 174 5.16 -4.21 1.84
CA SER A 174 6.46 -4.84 2.09
C SER A 174 7.48 -4.36 1.07
N PHE A 175 8.74 -4.24 1.51
CA PHE A 175 9.85 -3.80 0.69
C PHE A 175 10.89 -4.90 0.61
N ASP A 176 11.50 -5.02 -0.56
CA ASP A 176 12.75 -5.74 -0.73
C ASP A 176 13.90 -4.81 -0.29
N PRO A 177 14.63 -5.15 0.78
CA PRO A 177 15.69 -4.29 1.32
C PRO A 177 16.91 -4.19 0.40
N GLU A 178 17.17 -5.21 -0.41
CA GLU A 178 18.29 -5.26 -1.35
C GLU A 178 17.97 -4.45 -2.61
N ALA A 179 16.82 -4.72 -3.22
CA ALA A 179 16.37 -4.03 -4.42
C ALA A 179 15.81 -2.62 -4.16
N LYS A 180 15.53 -2.27 -2.90
CA LYS A 180 14.88 -1.00 -2.47
C LYS A 180 13.57 -0.74 -3.21
N LYS A 181 12.80 -1.80 -3.43
CA LYS A 181 11.55 -1.78 -4.18
C LYS A 181 10.41 -2.36 -3.35
N ILE A 182 9.18 -2.01 -3.71
CA ILE A 182 8.00 -2.67 -3.16
C ILE A 182 7.98 -4.11 -3.68
N SER A 183 7.88 -5.08 -2.75
CA SER A 183 7.75 -6.51 -3.03
C SER A 183 6.31 -6.99 -2.95
N SER A 184 5.49 -6.41 -2.06
CA SER A 184 4.06 -6.72 -1.98
C SER A 184 3.23 -5.57 -1.41
N VAL A 185 1.94 -5.58 -1.77
CA VAL A 185 0.91 -4.75 -1.15
C VAL A 185 -0.26 -5.66 -0.79
N ASN A 186 -0.66 -5.65 0.49
CA ASN A 186 -1.82 -6.39 0.97
C ASN A 186 -2.83 -5.41 1.56
N VAL A 187 -4.08 -5.54 1.15
CA VAL A 187 -5.20 -4.72 1.62
C VAL A 187 -6.23 -5.64 2.24
N ASN A 188 -6.73 -5.26 3.41
CA ASN A 188 -7.89 -5.85 4.05
C ASN A 188 -8.87 -4.71 4.33
N THR A 189 -10.00 -4.73 3.67
CA THR A 189 -11.03 -3.68 3.71
C THR A 189 -12.41 -4.30 3.57
N TYR A 190 -13.44 -3.50 3.42
CA TYR A 190 -14.82 -3.95 3.29
C TYR A 190 -15.61 -2.99 2.38
N MET A 191 -16.73 -3.47 1.86
CA MET A 191 -17.67 -2.66 1.11
C MET A 191 -18.52 -1.78 2.06
N ASP A 192 -19.78 -1.55 1.76
CA ASP A 192 -20.67 -0.74 2.60
C ASP A 192 -20.94 -1.36 3.99
N ASP A 193 -20.97 -2.69 4.08
CA ASP A 193 -21.10 -3.43 5.32
C ASP A 193 -19.72 -3.95 5.76
N PRO A 194 -19.25 -3.69 7.00
CA PRO A 194 -18.01 -4.24 7.54
C PRO A 194 -17.89 -5.78 7.49
N LYS A 195 -18.99 -6.50 7.28
CA LYS A 195 -19.00 -7.95 7.08
C LYS A 195 -18.74 -8.35 5.63
N ASP A 196 -18.89 -7.45 4.68
CA ASP A 196 -18.56 -7.67 3.26
C ASP A 196 -17.07 -7.39 3.04
N ILE A 197 -16.24 -8.31 3.54
CA ILE A 197 -14.80 -8.18 3.51
C ILE A 197 -14.29 -8.33 2.07
N VAL A 198 -13.41 -7.41 1.71
CA VAL A 198 -12.65 -7.42 0.46
C VAL A 198 -11.16 -7.41 0.78
N THR A 199 -10.42 -8.39 0.26
CA THR A 199 -8.97 -8.42 0.37
C THR A 199 -8.32 -8.33 -0.99
N LEU A 200 -7.16 -7.69 -1.06
CA LEU A 200 -6.31 -7.65 -2.24
C LEU A 200 -4.88 -7.96 -1.82
N ALA A 201 -4.30 -8.98 -2.42
CA ALA A 201 -2.88 -9.29 -2.31
C ALA A 201 -2.21 -9.04 -3.66
N VAL A 202 -1.18 -8.19 -3.69
CA VAL A 202 -0.39 -7.88 -4.88
C VAL A 202 1.06 -8.26 -4.62
N SER A 203 1.64 -9.06 -5.49
CA SER A 203 3.07 -9.37 -5.50
C SER A 203 3.75 -8.74 -6.71
N PHE A 204 4.98 -8.31 -6.50
CA PHE A 204 5.81 -7.69 -7.52
C PHE A 204 7.02 -8.57 -7.84
N ALA A 205 7.50 -8.47 -9.06
CA ALA A 205 8.76 -9.06 -9.52
C ALA A 205 9.53 -8.04 -10.36
N SER A 206 10.79 -8.31 -10.62
CA SER A 206 11.64 -7.46 -11.46
C SER A 206 12.03 -8.16 -12.75
N LEU A 207 11.99 -7.43 -13.85
CA LEU A 207 12.59 -7.85 -15.11
C LEU A 207 14.12 -7.80 -15.03
N PRO A 208 14.86 -8.42 -15.96
CA PRO A 208 16.34 -8.42 -15.96
C PRO A 208 16.97 -7.03 -15.96
N ASP A 209 16.30 -6.02 -16.55
CA ASP A 209 16.74 -4.60 -16.56
C ASP A 209 16.41 -3.86 -15.24
N GLY A 210 15.89 -4.60 -14.25
CA GLY A 210 15.48 -4.07 -12.96
C GLY A 210 14.12 -3.36 -12.96
N THR A 211 13.34 -3.39 -14.04
CA THR A 211 11.99 -2.83 -14.08
C THR A 211 11.06 -3.66 -13.20
N ASN A 212 10.41 -3.03 -12.21
CA ASN A 212 9.48 -3.69 -11.31
C ASN A 212 8.08 -3.75 -11.93
N TYR A 213 7.39 -4.88 -11.80
CA TYR A 213 6.05 -5.09 -12.33
C TYR A 213 5.17 -5.87 -11.37
N VAL A 214 3.86 -5.73 -11.49
CA VAL A 214 2.90 -6.59 -10.78
C VAL A 214 2.96 -7.97 -11.40
N GLN A 215 3.47 -8.95 -10.65
CA GLN A 215 3.52 -10.33 -11.09
C GLN A 215 2.16 -11.00 -10.93
N GLN A 216 1.54 -10.83 -9.78
CA GLN A 216 0.24 -11.41 -9.48
C GLN A 216 -0.58 -10.46 -8.60
N SER A 217 -1.88 -10.48 -8.79
CA SER A 217 -2.84 -9.93 -7.84
C SER A 217 -3.94 -10.95 -7.57
N VAL A 218 -4.34 -11.07 -6.30
CA VAL A 218 -5.45 -11.91 -5.85
C VAL A 218 -6.43 -11.03 -5.10
N LEU A 219 -7.62 -10.91 -5.64
CA LEU A 219 -8.76 -10.22 -5.06
C LEU A 219 -9.73 -11.27 -4.53
N ASP A 220 -10.12 -11.16 -3.25
CA ASP A 220 -11.21 -11.93 -2.66
C ASP A 220 -12.31 -10.99 -2.17
N ALA A 221 -13.55 -11.28 -2.55
CA ALA A 221 -14.75 -10.59 -2.10
C ALA A 221 -15.71 -11.60 -1.48
N THR A 222 -15.73 -11.65 -0.15
CA THR A 222 -16.32 -12.77 0.62
C THR A 222 -17.83 -12.84 0.50
N ALA A 223 -18.55 -11.70 0.49
CA ALA A 223 -20.02 -11.67 0.38
C ALA A 223 -20.54 -12.26 -0.94
N LYS A 224 -19.75 -12.21 -1.99
CA LYS A 224 -20.09 -12.83 -3.29
C LYS A 224 -19.39 -14.16 -3.53
N GLN A 225 -18.54 -14.62 -2.58
CA GLN A 225 -17.67 -15.80 -2.75
C GLN A 225 -16.92 -15.73 -4.08
N LEU A 226 -16.36 -14.55 -4.35
CA LEU A 226 -15.69 -14.20 -5.59
C LEU A 226 -14.20 -14.06 -5.34
N GLN A 227 -13.40 -14.77 -6.14
CA GLN A 227 -11.96 -14.58 -6.22
C GLN A 227 -11.57 -14.25 -7.66
N VAL A 228 -10.69 -13.26 -7.82
CA VAL A 228 -10.10 -12.93 -9.11
C VAL A 228 -8.58 -12.96 -8.96
N THR A 229 -7.94 -13.87 -9.64
CA THR A 229 -6.48 -13.94 -9.74
C THR A 229 -6.03 -13.41 -11.08
N THR A 230 -5.18 -12.40 -11.09
CA THR A 230 -4.55 -11.86 -12.30
C THR A 230 -3.05 -12.13 -12.23
N THR A 231 -2.49 -12.71 -13.27
CA THR A 231 -1.06 -12.99 -13.41
C THR A 231 -0.53 -12.32 -14.66
N ASN A 232 0.56 -11.57 -14.54
CA ASN A 232 1.24 -10.91 -15.64
C ASN A 232 2.57 -11.61 -15.92
N ALA A 233 2.79 -12.00 -17.16
CA ALA A 233 3.97 -12.75 -17.59
C ALA A 233 4.38 -12.37 -19.02
N ASN A 234 5.49 -12.95 -19.49
CA ASN A 234 5.95 -12.82 -20.88
C ASN A 234 6.15 -11.33 -21.31
N TYR A 235 6.82 -10.58 -20.43
CA TYR A 235 7.20 -9.19 -20.75
C TYR A 235 8.25 -9.17 -21.85
N HIS A 236 8.01 -8.39 -22.90
CA HIS A 236 8.97 -8.17 -23.96
C HIS A 236 8.87 -6.72 -24.48
N PRO A 237 9.97 -6.13 -24.95
CA PRO A 237 9.95 -4.77 -25.49
C PRO A 237 9.01 -4.64 -26.67
N ILE A 238 8.31 -3.52 -26.78
CA ILE A 238 7.44 -3.21 -27.93
C ILE A 238 8.31 -3.08 -29.19
N GLY A 239 7.94 -3.80 -30.25
CA GLY A 239 8.68 -3.81 -31.53
C GLY A 239 9.87 -4.76 -31.61
N ALA A 240 10.14 -5.57 -30.58
CA ALA A 240 11.10 -6.66 -30.66
C ALA A 240 10.39 -7.91 -31.23
N TYR A 241 10.59 -8.19 -32.49
CA TYR A 241 10.20 -9.42 -33.19
C TYR A 241 11.45 -10.20 -33.57
#